data_96d89e1a3fc7364a2466dcc7ae7e3a5c
#
_entry.id   96d89e1a3fc7364a2466dcc7ae7e3a5c
#
_cell.length_a   1.000
_cell.length_b   1.000
_cell.length_c   1.000
_cell.angle_alpha   90.00
_cell.angle_beta   90.00
_cell.angle_gamma   90.00
#
_symmetry.space_group_name_H-M   'P 1'
#
loop_
_entity.id
_entity.type
_entity.pdbx_description
1 polymer ?
#
loop_
_entity_poly.entity_id
_entity_poly.type
_entity_poly.pdbx_seq_one_letter_code
_entity_poly.pdbx_strand_id
1 'polypeptide(L)'
;MKPKDVLTKLEAVIGVTGGPRRLRSAIELVLQDSFNLLPLQALEKAELLEESVRDLIAEEEETAPCPKLTLVSSAEHMVAGYCYPNPSDSSEIAAAKRSRLNIDPLLQEIRNLTFQEFELFGARVLRELGAKRTKVTPHSDDQGIDFYGILSLGQNSFLPPPFGRLAHDVRLRFAGQAKHYPTTPIGPEMIRELVGAISLARHNVFTTDDEIFDDLELLPFNPLVAMFFTTGRFTSGALDLAAKSGVIAKSGEELAVFLADKSVGMYDDKGTVKFDKTRFRDWLSSQ
;
A
#
# COMPACT_ATOMS: atom_id res chain seq x y z
N MET A 1 7.76 24.71 -19.61
CA MET A 1 8.27 23.59 -18.81
C MET A 1 7.39 23.50 -17.56
N LYS A 2 6.83 22.33 -17.29
CA LYS A 2 5.94 22.13 -16.14
C LYS A 2 6.75 21.60 -14.95
N PRO A 3 6.43 21.97 -13.70
CA PRO A 3 7.10 21.43 -12.51
C PRO A 3 7.14 19.89 -12.47
N LYS A 4 6.05 19.23 -12.89
CA LYS A 4 5.96 17.77 -12.95
C LYS A 4 6.98 17.11 -13.89
N ASP A 5 7.31 17.77 -15.03
CA ASP A 5 8.32 17.25 -15.95
C ASP A 5 9.72 17.30 -15.31
N VAL A 6 9.98 18.34 -14.49
CA VAL A 6 11.23 18.49 -13.74
C VAL A 6 11.30 17.47 -12.61
N LEU A 7 10.20 17.23 -11.88
CA LEU A 7 10.13 16.22 -10.83
C LEU A 7 10.46 14.82 -11.38
N THR A 8 9.84 14.41 -12.49
CA THR A 8 10.14 13.11 -13.13
C THR A 8 11.63 12.94 -13.47
N LYS A 9 12.30 14.04 -13.90
CA LYS A 9 13.75 13.99 -14.17
C LYS A 9 14.59 13.96 -12.89
N LEU A 10 14.16 14.68 -11.85
CA LEU A 10 14.80 14.64 -10.53
C LEU A 10 14.76 13.23 -9.93
N GLU A 11 13.63 12.55 -10.02
CA GLU A 11 13.47 11.15 -9.58
C GLU A 11 14.47 10.21 -10.27
N ALA A 12 14.65 10.39 -11.58
CA ALA A 12 15.60 9.58 -12.34
C ALA A 12 17.07 9.89 -11.97
N VAL A 13 17.40 11.16 -11.68
CA VAL A 13 18.78 11.61 -11.38
C VAL A 13 19.15 11.28 -9.93
N ILE A 14 18.24 11.45 -8.99
CA ILE A 14 18.50 11.19 -7.57
C ILE A 14 18.40 9.68 -7.29
N GLY A 15 17.38 9.02 -7.84
CA GLY A 15 17.06 7.64 -7.55
C GLY A 15 16.56 7.43 -6.12
N VAL A 16 15.93 6.28 -5.87
CA VAL A 16 15.26 5.99 -4.57
C VAL A 16 16.24 5.87 -3.38
N THR A 17 17.52 5.69 -3.64
CA THR A 17 18.58 5.59 -2.60
C THR A 17 19.55 6.77 -2.61
N GLY A 18 19.32 7.76 -3.46
CA GLY A 18 20.21 8.92 -3.60
C GLY A 18 20.33 9.74 -2.33
N GLY A 19 21.55 10.14 -1.98
CA GLY A 19 21.83 10.93 -0.77
C GLY A 19 21.27 12.36 -0.81
N PRO A 20 21.19 13.02 0.36
CA PRO A 20 20.63 14.37 0.48
C PRO A 20 21.40 15.41 -0.35
N ARG A 21 20.67 16.27 -1.03
CA ARG A 21 21.19 17.41 -1.78
C ARG A 21 20.21 18.57 -1.76
N ARG A 22 20.71 19.80 -1.98
CA ARG A 22 19.84 20.98 -2.06
C ARG A 22 18.90 20.86 -3.25
N LEU A 23 17.60 21.06 -3.03
CA LEU A 23 16.57 20.91 -4.06
C LEU A 23 16.84 21.84 -5.25
N ARG A 24 17.14 23.14 -4.99
CA ARG A 24 17.48 24.12 -6.04
C ARG A 24 18.62 23.63 -6.92
N SER A 25 19.75 23.21 -6.30
CA SER A 25 20.91 22.74 -7.08
C SER A 25 20.62 21.46 -7.88
N ALA A 26 19.76 20.58 -7.36
CA ALA A 26 19.32 19.40 -8.10
C ALA A 26 18.43 19.79 -9.29
N ILE A 27 17.55 20.78 -9.13
CA ILE A 27 16.74 21.33 -10.22
C ILE A 27 17.64 21.98 -11.28
N GLU A 28 18.61 22.82 -10.88
CA GLU A 28 19.56 23.44 -11.81
C GLU A 28 20.28 22.41 -12.68
N LEU A 29 20.79 21.34 -12.04
CA LEU A 29 21.45 20.25 -12.77
C LEU A 29 20.52 19.59 -13.79
N VAL A 30 19.30 19.26 -13.39
CA VAL A 30 18.28 18.67 -14.29
C VAL A 30 17.94 19.61 -15.44
N LEU A 31 17.85 20.93 -15.17
CA LEU A 31 17.54 21.91 -16.19
C LEU A 31 18.67 22.05 -17.23
N GLN A 32 19.92 21.94 -16.79
CA GLN A 32 21.07 21.93 -17.70
C GLN A 32 21.16 20.62 -18.49
N ASP A 33 21.12 19.48 -17.82
CA ASP A 33 21.44 18.18 -18.42
C ASP A 33 20.28 17.59 -19.23
N SER A 34 19.04 17.75 -18.75
CA SER A 34 17.85 17.13 -19.39
C SER A 34 17.08 18.09 -20.28
N PHE A 35 17.19 19.39 -20.08
CA PHE A 35 16.48 20.41 -20.84
C PHE A 35 17.40 21.37 -21.61
N ASN A 36 18.71 21.14 -21.58
CA ASN A 36 19.74 21.89 -22.33
C ASN A 36 19.70 23.41 -22.09
N LEU A 37 19.35 23.86 -20.88
CA LEU A 37 19.39 25.27 -20.53
C LEU A 37 20.83 25.73 -20.23
N LEU A 38 21.14 26.98 -20.60
CA LEU A 38 22.39 27.59 -20.20
C LEU A 38 22.44 27.79 -18.65
N PRO A 39 23.62 27.76 -18.02
CA PRO A 39 23.74 27.82 -16.55
C PRO A 39 22.95 28.96 -15.90
N LEU A 40 23.03 30.18 -16.46
CA LEU A 40 22.32 31.34 -15.93
C LEU A 40 20.78 31.16 -16.04
N GLN A 41 20.31 30.64 -17.17
CA GLN A 41 18.89 30.38 -17.38
C GLN A 41 18.38 29.26 -16.44
N ALA A 42 19.20 28.23 -16.20
CA ALA A 42 18.89 27.15 -15.28
C ALA A 42 18.78 27.66 -13.85
N LEU A 43 19.68 28.52 -13.41
CA LEU A 43 19.68 29.15 -12.07
C LEU A 43 18.38 29.95 -11.85
N GLU A 44 18.07 30.89 -12.74
CA GLU A 44 16.85 31.72 -12.65
C GLU A 44 15.58 30.86 -12.65
N LYS A 45 15.55 29.83 -13.49
CA LYS A 45 14.39 28.97 -13.62
C LYS A 45 14.24 27.99 -12.45
N ALA A 46 15.34 27.53 -11.86
CA ALA A 46 15.33 26.70 -10.67
C ALA A 46 14.73 27.44 -9.47
N GLU A 47 15.07 28.72 -9.30
CA GLU A 47 14.50 29.57 -8.26
C GLU A 47 12.98 29.69 -8.37
N LEU A 48 12.45 29.86 -9.58
CA LEU A 48 11.01 29.96 -9.84
C LEU A 48 10.26 28.62 -9.66
N LEU A 49 10.94 27.48 -9.86
CA LEU A 49 10.34 26.15 -9.81
C LEU A 49 10.47 25.46 -8.46
N GLU A 50 11.41 25.91 -7.60
CA GLU A 50 11.76 25.22 -6.35
C GLU A 50 10.55 24.96 -5.45
N GLU A 51 9.72 25.98 -5.22
CA GLU A 51 8.54 25.87 -4.35
C GLU A 51 7.51 24.89 -4.95
N SER A 52 7.21 25.03 -6.25
CA SER A 52 6.25 24.14 -6.91
C SER A 52 6.71 22.69 -6.96
N VAL A 53 8.02 22.43 -7.14
CA VAL A 53 8.57 21.07 -7.15
C VAL A 53 8.59 20.50 -5.73
N ARG A 54 8.92 21.31 -4.71
CA ARG A 54 8.84 20.91 -3.30
C ARG A 54 7.43 20.48 -2.93
N ASP A 55 6.42 21.27 -3.30
CA ASP A 55 5.01 20.96 -3.00
C ASP A 55 4.56 19.66 -3.68
N LEU A 56 5.01 19.41 -4.92
CA LEU A 56 4.75 18.13 -5.60
C LEU A 56 5.41 16.93 -4.88
N ILE A 57 6.64 17.08 -4.38
CA ILE A 57 7.31 16.03 -3.60
C ILE A 57 6.52 15.76 -2.32
N ALA A 58 6.08 16.80 -1.60
CA ALA A 58 5.29 16.65 -0.39
C ALA A 58 3.93 15.97 -0.67
N GLU A 59 3.25 16.35 -1.76
CA GLU A 59 2.01 15.72 -2.19
C GLU A 59 2.22 14.23 -2.51
N GLU A 60 3.30 13.87 -3.19
CA GLU A 60 3.62 12.47 -3.48
C GLU A 60 3.97 11.67 -2.22
N GLU A 61 4.67 12.26 -1.25
CA GLU A 61 4.94 11.61 0.05
C GLU A 61 3.65 11.26 0.81
N GLU A 62 2.60 12.08 0.68
CA GLU A 62 1.31 11.85 1.34
C GLU A 62 0.40 10.90 0.56
N THR A 63 0.46 10.91 -0.77
CA THR A 63 -0.55 10.27 -1.62
C THR A 63 -0.05 9.04 -2.36
N ALA A 64 1.25 8.97 -2.69
CA ALA A 64 1.78 7.83 -3.42
C ALA A 64 2.06 6.63 -2.51
N PRO A 65 1.76 5.40 -2.96
CA PRO A 65 2.05 4.18 -2.19
C PRO A 65 3.54 4.02 -1.89
N CYS A 66 4.39 4.39 -2.84
CA CYS A 66 5.84 4.39 -2.70
C CYS A 66 6.43 5.61 -3.39
N PRO A 67 6.58 6.73 -2.70
CA PRO A 67 7.24 7.92 -3.23
C PRO A 67 8.66 7.60 -3.72
N LYS A 68 9.16 8.34 -4.68
CA LYS A 68 10.55 8.19 -5.17
C LYS A 68 11.51 9.08 -4.40
N LEU A 69 11.06 10.25 -4.00
CA LEU A 69 11.83 11.25 -3.28
C LEU A 69 11.18 11.57 -1.94
N THR A 70 11.97 12.11 -1.02
CA THR A 70 11.52 12.63 0.27
C THR A 70 12.18 13.95 0.55
N LEU A 71 11.46 14.84 1.25
CA LEU A 71 12.05 16.07 1.77
C LEU A 71 12.77 15.76 3.09
N VAL A 72 14.08 15.90 3.09
CA VAL A 72 14.90 15.72 4.30
C VAL A 72 14.73 16.94 5.17
N SER A 73 14.18 16.74 6.35
CA SER A 73 13.97 17.70 7.44
C SER A 73 14.40 19.15 7.17
N SER A 74 13.46 19.91 6.96
CA SER A 74 13.04 21.21 7.44
C SER A 74 13.79 22.48 7.06
N ALA A 75 15.03 22.68 7.24
CA ALA A 75 15.53 24.06 7.23
C ALA A 75 16.18 24.50 5.91
N GLU A 76 16.53 23.57 5.03
CA GLU A 76 17.40 23.89 3.91
C GLU A 76 16.94 23.37 2.53
N HIS A 77 15.66 23.06 2.38
CA HIS A 77 15.14 22.56 1.08
C HIS A 77 15.98 21.39 0.53
N MET A 78 16.30 20.44 1.40
CA MET A 78 17.04 19.24 1.02
C MET A 78 16.09 18.16 0.52
N VAL A 79 16.48 17.48 -0.55
CA VAL A 79 15.78 16.32 -1.12
C VAL A 79 16.70 15.12 -1.15
N ALA A 80 16.14 13.93 -0.89
CA ALA A 80 16.86 12.65 -1.00
C ALA A 80 15.95 11.59 -1.62
N GLY A 81 16.51 10.45 -1.97
CA GLY A 81 15.73 9.27 -2.33
C GLY A 81 14.89 8.76 -1.14
N TYR A 82 13.68 8.34 -1.37
CA TYR A 82 12.75 7.90 -0.31
C TYR A 82 13.28 6.73 0.52
N CYS A 83 14.07 5.85 -0.09
CA CYS A 83 14.73 4.73 0.60
C CYS A 83 16.18 5.05 1.01
N TYR A 84 16.61 6.31 0.96
CA TYR A 84 17.94 6.69 1.45
C TYR A 84 18.07 6.35 2.94
N PRO A 85 19.11 5.57 3.35
CA PRO A 85 19.33 5.24 4.76
C PRO A 85 19.79 6.48 5.52
N ASN A 86 18.93 7.02 6.39
CA ASN A 86 19.26 8.14 7.23
C ASN A 86 19.86 7.64 8.55
N PRO A 87 20.98 8.20 9.04
CA PRO A 87 21.54 7.83 10.35
C PRO A 87 20.58 8.01 11.53
N SER A 88 19.54 8.84 11.38
CA SER A 88 18.51 9.06 12.39
C SER A 88 17.32 8.08 12.32
N ASP A 89 17.29 7.19 11.31
CA ASP A 89 16.22 6.21 11.18
C ASP A 89 16.22 5.22 12.36
N SER A 90 15.03 4.89 12.87
CA SER A 90 14.91 3.74 13.77
C SER A 90 15.26 2.44 13.04
N SER A 91 15.54 1.37 13.81
CA SER A 91 15.84 0.04 13.23
C SER A 91 14.72 -0.45 12.32
N GLU A 92 13.46 -0.18 12.68
CA GLU A 92 12.27 -0.57 11.92
C GLU A 92 12.19 0.21 10.59
N ILE A 93 12.38 1.54 10.64
CA ILE A 93 12.38 2.39 9.43
C ILE A 93 13.51 1.98 8.49
N ALA A 94 14.71 1.78 9.02
CA ALA A 94 15.85 1.36 8.21
C ALA A 94 15.63 -0.03 7.58
N ALA A 95 14.99 -0.97 8.29
CA ALA A 95 14.62 -2.28 7.75
C ALA A 95 13.57 -2.15 6.65
N ALA A 96 12.51 -1.36 6.85
CA ALA A 96 11.47 -1.11 5.85
C ALA A 96 12.06 -0.51 4.57
N LYS A 97 12.91 0.52 4.68
CA LYS A 97 13.58 1.14 3.53
C LYS A 97 14.41 0.12 2.72
N ARG A 98 15.15 -0.77 3.39
CA ARG A 98 15.90 -1.83 2.70
C ARG A 98 14.99 -2.84 2.00
N SER A 99 13.89 -3.23 2.63
CA SER A 99 12.92 -4.16 2.05
C SER A 99 12.19 -3.55 0.86
N ARG A 100 11.85 -2.26 0.90
CA ARG A 100 11.18 -1.53 -0.20
C ARG A 100 11.99 -1.47 -1.50
N LEU A 101 13.30 -1.68 -1.45
CA LEU A 101 14.12 -1.82 -2.67
C LEU A 101 13.73 -3.06 -3.50
N ASN A 102 12.95 -3.98 -2.93
CA ASN A 102 12.48 -5.20 -3.57
C ASN A 102 10.98 -5.16 -3.96
N ILE A 103 10.35 -3.97 -4.01
CA ILE A 103 8.94 -3.83 -4.38
C ILE A 103 8.68 -4.39 -5.79
N ASP A 104 9.52 -4.08 -6.78
CA ASP A 104 9.31 -4.51 -8.16
C ASP A 104 9.25 -6.03 -8.31
N PRO A 105 10.25 -6.83 -7.84
CA PRO A 105 10.16 -8.28 -7.92
C PRO A 105 9.00 -8.87 -7.09
N LEU A 106 8.67 -8.27 -5.94
CA LEU A 106 7.52 -8.68 -5.14
C LEU A 106 6.20 -8.41 -5.86
N LEU A 107 6.02 -7.24 -6.46
CA LEU A 107 4.84 -6.88 -7.26
C LEU A 107 4.68 -7.80 -8.47
N GLN A 108 5.77 -8.16 -9.15
CA GLN A 108 5.72 -9.13 -10.24
C GLN A 108 5.23 -10.49 -9.74
N GLU A 109 5.69 -10.96 -8.58
CA GLU A 109 5.23 -12.23 -8.05
C GLU A 109 3.74 -12.17 -7.61
N ILE A 110 3.26 -11.06 -7.06
CA ILE A 110 1.83 -10.84 -6.79
C ILE A 110 1.01 -10.91 -8.09
N ARG A 111 1.50 -10.33 -9.18
CA ARG A 111 0.86 -10.37 -10.50
C ARG A 111 0.89 -11.74 -11.18
N ASN A 112 1.80 -12.63 -10.76
CA ASN A 112 1.93 -14.00 -11.25
C ASN A 112 1.08 -15.01 -10.47
N LEU A 113 0.34 -14.56 -9.44
CA LEU A 113 -0.59 -15.42 -8.73
C LEU A 113 -1.76 -15.84 -9.64
N THR A 114 -2.34 -16.99 -9.39
CA THR A 114 -3.65 -17.35 -9.96
C THR A 114 -4.77 -16.59 -9.24
N PHE A 115 -5.99 -16.66 -9.76
CA PHE A 115 -7.17 -16.07 -9.09
C PHE A 115 -7.34 -16.62 -7.67
N GLN A 116 -7.32 -17.95 -7.51
CA GLN A 116 -7.46 -18.59 -6.19
C GLN A 116 -6.32 -18.26 -5.24
N GLU A 117 -5.08 -18.21 -5.76
CA GLU A 117 -3.93 -17.77 -4.94
C GLU A 117 -4.07 -16.32 -4.50
N PHE A 118 -4.70 -15.44 -5.31
CA PHE A 118 -4.89 -14.04 -4.94
C PHE A 118 -6.01 -13.85 -3.90
N GLU A 119 -7.02 -14.69 -3.88
CA GLU A 119 -8.00 -14.76 -2.79
C GLU A 119 -7.33 -15.21 -1.48
N LEU A 120 -6.54 -16.29 -1.54
CA LEU A 120 -5.74 -16.74 -0.41
C LEU A 120 -4.77 -15.63 0.07
N PHE A 121 -4.14 -14.93 -0.86
CA PHE A 121 -3.29 -13.77 -0.57
C PHE A 121 -4.04 -12.70 0.24
N GLY A 122 -5.30 -12.39 -0.10
CA GLY A 122 -6.14 -11.48 0.68
C GLY A 122 -6.27 -11.90 2.14
N ALA A 123 -6.56 -13.19 2.40
CA ALA A 123 -6.63 -13.74 3.75
C ALA A 123 -5.26 -13.67 4.48
N ARG A 124 -4.14 -13.86 3.77
CA ARG A 124 -2.78 -13.72 4.34
C ARG A 124 -2.45 -12.29 4.71
N VAL A 125 -2.83 -11.32 3.86
CA VAL A 125 -2.67 -9.90 4.18
C VAL A 125 -3.42 -9.54 5.46
N LEU A 126 -4.64 -10.05 5.67
CA LEU A 126 -5.36 -9.86 6.93
C LEU A 126 -4.60 -10.43 8.14
N ARG A 127 -3.92 -11.57 7.95
CA ARG A 127 -3.10 -12.17 9.01
C ARG A 127 -1.89 -11.29 9.36
N GLU A 128 -1.22 -10.70 8.37
CA GLU A 128 -0.14 -9.74 8.59
C GLU A 128 -0.62 -8.45 9.28
N LEU A 129 -1.89 -8.07 9.11
CA LEU A 129 -2.54 -7.01 9.89
C LEU A 129 -2.85 -7.44 11.34
N GLY A 130 -2.65 -8.72 11.68
CA GLY A 130 -2.89 -9.28 13.02
C GLY A 130 -4.27 -9.92 13.19
N ALA A 131 -5.04 -10.07 12.11
CA ALA A 131 -6.31 -10.79 12.17
C ALA A 131 -6.09 -12.28 12.44
N LYS A 132 -6.95 -12.85 13.27
CA LYS A 132 -7.06 -14.28 13.52
C LYS A 132 -8.26 -14.84 12.80
N ARG A 133 -8.34 -16.16 12.65
CA ARG A 133 -9.44 -16.84 11.95
C ARG A 133 -9.67 -16.29 10.54
N THR A 134 -8.57 -16.05 9.81
CA THR A 134 -8.67 -15.64 8.41
C THR A 134 -9.08 -16.82 7.54
N LYS A 135 -10.04 -16.62 6.64
CA LYS A 135 -10.57 -17.65 5.75
C LYS A 135 -10.75 -17.09 4.34
N VAL A 136 -10.74 -18.00 3.36
CA VAL A 136 -11.16 -17.77 1.98
C VAL A 136 -12.53 -18.39 1.82
N THR A 137 -13.44 -17.70 1.15
CA THR A 137 -14.78 -18.19 0.86
C THR A 137 -14.73 -19.20 -0.30
N PRO A 138 -15.40 -20.36 -0.22
CA PRO A 138 -15.48 -21.28 -1.35
C PRO A 138 -16.14 -20.65 -2.57
N HIS A 139 -15.60 -20.90 -3.77
CA HIS A 139 -16.09 -20.32 -5.04
C HIS A 139 -17.57 -20.54 -5.35
N SER A 140 -18.19 -21.61 -4.82
CA SER A 140 -19.61 -21.89 -5.00
C SER A 140 -20.52 -20.88 -4.30
N ASP A 141 -19.98 -20.16 -3.30
CA ASP A 141 -20.78 -19.43 -2.31
C ASP A 141 -20.22 -18.04 -2.01
N ASP A 142 -19.32 -17.52 -2.86
CA ASP A 142 -18.54 -16.32 -2.60
C ASP A 142 -19.37 -15.02 -2.55
N GLN A 143 -20.58 -15.03 -3.12
CA GLN A 143 -21.52 -13.89 -3.15
C GLN A 143 -20.84 -12.50 -3.20
N GLY A 144 -19.60 -12.42 -3.74
CA GLY A 144 -18.79 -11.23 -3.85
C GLY A 144 -17.92 -10.91 -2.63
N ILE A 145 -17.74 -11.83 -1.68
CA ILE A 145 -16.78 -11.76 -0.59
C ILE A 145 -15.82 -12.95 -0.70
N ASP A 146 -14.56 -12.69 -1.05
CA ASP A 146 -13.59 -13.74 -1.36
C ASP A 146 -12.75 -14.12 -0.13
N PHE A 147 -12.57 -13.20 0.83
CA PHE A 147 -11.81 -13.46 2.06
C PHE A 147 -12.36 -12.65 3.24
N TYR A 148 -12.16 -13.18 4.44
CA TYR A 148 -12.57 -12.51 5.67
C TYR A 148 -11.68 -12.87 6.88
N GLY A 149 -11.80 -12.13 7.97
CA GLY A 149 -11.07 -12.37 9.20
C GLY A 149 -11.50 -11.48 10.36
N ILE A 150 -11.04 -11.81 11.56
CA ILE A 150 -11.38 -11.09 12.79
C ILE A 150 -10.11 -10.63 13.52
N LEU A 151 -10.03 -9.35 13.83
CA LEU A 151 -8.98 -8.73 14.63
C LEU A 151 -9.53 -8.33 16.01
N SER A 152 -8.96 -8.89 17.08
CA SER A 152 -9.29 -8.50 18.45
C SER A 152 -8.39 -7.36 18.92
N LEU A 153 -8.93 -6.16 19.13
CA LEU A 153 -8.14 -4.98 19.51
C LEU A 153 -7.52 -5.13 20.91
N GLY A 154 -8.18 -5.79 21.84
CA GLY A 154 -7.66 -5.96 23.19
C GLY A 154 -6.43 -6.87 23.33
N GLN A 155 -6.10 -7.63 22.30
CA GLN A 155 -4.91 -8.47 22.25
C GLN A 155 -3.73 -7.80 21.52
N ASN A 156 -3.97 -6.64 20.92
CA ASN A 156 -2.95 -5.89 20.17
C ASN A 156 -2.39 -4.78 21.05
N SER A 157 -1.07 -4.76 21.17
CA SER A 157 -0.32 -3.75 21.93
C SER A 157 -0.31 -2.34 21.30
N PHE A 158 -1.10 -2.10 20.25
CA PHE A 158 -1.17 -0.79 19.60
C PHE A 158 -1.89 0.29 20.40
N LEU A 159 -2.77 -0.11 21.34
CA LEU A 159 -3.53 0.85 22.10
C LEU A 159 -2.89 1.07 23.48
N PRO A 160 -2.41 2.29 23.76
CA PRO A 160 -1.84 2.58 25.08
C PRO A 160 -2.91 2.52 26.18
N PRO A 161 -2.54 2.19 27.45
CA PRO A 161 -3.45 2.33 28.57
C PRO A 161 -3.95 3.78 28.69
N PRO A 162 -5.24 4.03 29.05
CA PRO A 162 -6.25 3.04 29.45
C PRO A 162 -7.09 2.48 28.29
N PHE A 163 -6.88 2.95 27.06
CA PHE A 163 -7.71 2.61 25.90
C PHE A 163 -7.71 1.10 25.58
N GLY A 164 -6.60 0.40 25.80
CA GLY A 164 -6.52 -1.05 25.61
C GLY A 164 -7.56 -1.82 26.44
N ARG A 165 -7.89 -1.34 27.64
CA ARG A 165 -8.93 -1.97 28.50
C ARG A 165 -10.34 -1.75 27.95
N LEU A 166 -10.65 -0.56 27.42
CA LEU A 166 -11.96 -0.25 26.81
C LEU A 166 -12.16 -1.00 25.49
N ALA A 167 -11.07 -1.20 24.75
CA ALA A 167 -11.10 -1.90 23.47
C ALA A 167 -10.94 -3.43 23.58
N HIS A 168 -10.84 -3.97 24.82
CA HIS A 168 -10.59 -5.40 25.03
C HIS A 168 -11.62 -6.31 24.34
N ASP A 169 -12.88 -5.91 24.34
CA ASP A 169 -13.98 -6.68 23.77
C ASP A 169 -14.30 -6.28 22.31
N VAL A 170 -13.60 -5.27 21.78
CA VAL A 170 -13.82 -4.83 20.41
C VAL A 170 -13.14 -5.78 19.43
N ARG A 171 -13.95 -6.37 18.56
CA ARG A 171 -13.51 -7.23 17.47
C ARG A 171 -13.83 -6.55 16.14
N LEU A 172 -12.80 -6.14 15.42
CA LEU A 172 -12.96 -5.67 14.03
C LEU A 172 -13.10 -6.88 13.12
N ARG A 173 -14.13 -6.85 12.31
CA ARG A 173 -14.34 -7.83 11.26
C ARG A 173 -13.86 -7.26 9.95
N PHE A 174 -13.18 -8.07 9.17
CA PHE A 174 -12.76 -7.72 7.82
C PHE A 174 -13.51 -8.62 6.85
N ALA A 175 -14.04 -8.05 5.79
CA ALA A 175 -14.57 -8.79 4.64
C ALA A 175 -14.06 -8.10 3.38
N GLY A 176 -13.56 -8.87 2.42
CA GLY A 176 -12.93 -8.31 1.25
C GLY A 176 -13.13 -9.10 -0.02
N GLN A 177 -12.92 -8.39 -1.13
CA GLN A 177 -12.91 -8.94 -2.47
C GLN A 177 -11.52 -8.81 -3.09
N ALA A 178 -11.08 -9.82 -3.83
CA ALA A 178 -9.79 -9.92 -4.49
C ALA A 178 -9.96 -10.08 -6.01
N LYS A 179 -9.58 -9.07 -6.79
CA LYS A 179 -9.68 -9.12 -8.26
C LYS A 179 -8.29 -9.15 -8.90
N HIS A 180 -7.95 -10.29 -9.49
CA HIS A 180 -6.70 -10.48 -10.19
C HIS A 180 -6.77 -9.87 -11.60
N TYR A 181 -6.58 -8.55 -11.70
CA TYR A 181 -6.60 -7.79 -12.95
C TYR A 181 -5.32 -6.95 -13.10
N PRO A 182 -4.18 -7.56 -13.49
CA PRO A 182 -2.89 -6.86 -13.49
C PRO A 182 -2.81 -5.70 -14.49
N THR A 183 -3.62 -5.72 -15.56
CA THR A 183 -3.59 -4.71 -16.64
C THR A 183 -4.86 -3.86 -16.73
N THR A 184 -6.01 -4.42 -16.33
CA THR A 184 -7.30 -3.73 -16.42
C THR A 184 -7.60 -2.98 -15.12
N PRO A 185 -7.81 -1.65 -15.16
CA PRO A 185 -8.17 -0.90 -13.96
C PRO A 185 -9.55 -1.30 -13.41
N ILE A 186 -9.68 -1.33 -12.10
CA ILE A 186 -10.95 -1.56 -11.41
C ILE A 186 -11.83 -0.31 -11.54
N GLY A 187 -13.05 -0.47 -12.02
CA GLY A 187 -14.06 0.57 -12.11
C GLY A 187 -14.97 0.68 -10.87
N PRO A 188 -15.79 1.74 -10.79
CA PRO A 188 -16.69 1.96 -9.65
C PRO A 188 -17.80 0.89 -9.51
N GLU A 189 -18.15 0.20 -10.58
CA GLU A 189 -19.15 -0.88 -10.59
C GLU A 189 -18.75 -2.04 -9.64
N MET A 190 -17.48 -2.43 -9.63
CA MET A 190 -16.97 -3.49 -8.77
C MET A 190 -16.96 -3.09 -7.29
N ILE A 191 -16.75 -1.81 -6.99
CA ILE A 191 -16.89 -1.30 -5.61
C ILE A 191 -18.36 -1.38 -5.17
N ARG A 192 -19.33 -1.08 -6.06
CA ARG A 192 -20.75 -1.21 -5.76
C ARG A 192 -21.17 -2.68 -5.50
N GLU A 193 -20.60 -3.61 -6.24
CA GLU A 193 -20.82 -5.06 -6.03
C GLU A 193 -20.40 -5.46 -4.61
N LEU A 194 -19.19 -5.12 -4.18
CA LEU A 194 -18.74 -5.42 -2.82
C LEU A 194 -19.60 -4.76 -1.75
N VAL A 195 -19.96 -3.48 -1.91
CA VAL A 195 -20.83 -2.76 -0.97
C VAL A 195 -22.20 -3.43 -0.88
N GLY A 196 -22.75 -3.89 -2.02
CA GLY A 196 -24.00 -4.65 -2.09
C GLY A 196 -23.89 -5.98 -1.35
N ALA A 197 -22.86 -6.76 -1.64
CA ALA A 197 -22.60 -8.05 -1.00
C ALA A 197 -22.50 -7.92 0.53
N ILE A 198 -21.72 -6.97 1.01
CA ILE A 198 -21.58 -6.70 2.46
C ILE A 198 -22.89 -6.25 3.09
N SER A 199 -23.69 -5.45 2.38
CA SER A 199 -25.00 -5.02 2.87
C SER A 199 -25.96 -6.18 3.01
N LEU A 200 -25.98 -7.10 2.06
CA LEU A 200 -26.78 -8.33 2.12
C LEU A 200 -26.31 -9.24 3.26
N ALA A 201 -24.98 -9.40 3.41
CA ALA A 201 -24.38 -10.16 4.50
C ALA A 201 -24.83 -9.66 5.88
N ARG A 202 -24.83 -8.34 6.09
CA ARG A 202 -25.29 -7.73 7.35
C ARG A 202 -26.76 -7.96 7.66
N HIS A 203 -27.58 -8.15 6.67
CA HIS A 203 -29.02 -8.39 6.83
C HIS A 203 -29.39 -9.89 6.81
N ASN A 204 -28.40 -10.78 6.80
CA ASN A 204 -28.57 -12.23 6.66
C ASN A 204 -29.44 -12.61 5.45
N VAL A 205 -29.29 -11.85 4.35
CA VAL A 205 -29.99 -12.12 3.09
C VAL A 205 -29.01 -12.84 2.15
N PHE A 206 -28.84 -14.14 2.38
CA PHE A 206 -28.05 -15.00 1.52
C PHE A 206 -28.94 -16.03 0.84
N THR A 207 -28.50 -16.50 -0.33
CA THR A 207 -29.27 -17.47 -1.14
C THR A 207 -28.90 -18.93 -0.87
N THR A 208 -27.88 -19.21 -0.08
CA THR A 208 -27.34 -20.55 0.21
C THR A 208 -27.04 -20.71 1.70
N ASP A 209 -26.89 -21.99 2.13
CA ASP A 209 -26.69 -22.39 3.53
C ASP A 209 -25.64 -21.53 4.28
N ASP A 210 -26.11 -20.85 5.29
CA ASP A 210 -25.53 -19.68 5.93
C ASP A 210 -24.27 -19.92 6.80
N GLU A 211 -23.72 -21.13 6.85
CA GLU A 211 -22.60 -21.48 7.70
C GLU A 211 -21.28 -20.73 7.39
N ILE A 212 -21.16 -20.18 6.18
CA ILE A 212 -19.90 -19.57 5.70
C ILE A 212 -19.57 -18.29 6.46
N PHE A 213 -20.59 -17.50 6.80
CA PHE A 213 -20.42 -16.23 7.51
C PHE A 213 -20.77 -16.29 9.00
N ASP A 214 -21.20 -17.45 9.51
CA ASP A 214 -21.44 -17.65 10.95
C ASP A 214 -20.20 -17.31 11.79
N ASP A 215 -19.02 -17.62 11.26
CA ASP A 215 -17.75 -17.28 11.88
C ASP A 215 -17.51 -15.76 12.00
N LEU A 216 -18.11 -14.94 11.15
CA LEU A 216 -17.96 -13.48 11.23
C LEU A 216 -18.84 -12.89 12.34
N GLU A 217 -19.84 -13.61 12.83
CA GLU A 217 -20.75 -13.11 13.88
C GLU A 217 -21.22 -11.68 13.61
N LEU A 218 -21.81 -11.43 12.42
CA LEU A 218 -22.22 -10.08 11.99
C LEU A 218 -23.43 -9.57 12.78
N LEU A 219 -23.21 -9.14 14.00
CA LEU A 219 -24.24 -8.48 14.81
C LEU A 219 -24.39 -7.00 14.40
N PRO A 220 -25.58 -6.38 14.66
CA PRO A 220 -25.88 -5.01 14.19
C PRO A 220 -24.83 -3.95 14.53
N PHE A 221 -24.18 -4.04 15.70
CA PHE A 221 -23.20 -3.07 16.18
C PHE A 221 -21.73 -3.54 16.01
N ASN A 222 -21.50 -4.65 15.34
CA ASN A 222 -20.14 -5.11 15.10
C ASN A 222 -19.47 -4.25 14.02
N PRO A 223 -18.29 -3.67 14.31
CA PRO A 223 -17.55 -2.92 13.31
C PRO A 223 -17.06 -3.88 12.21
N LEU A 224 -17.38 -3.56 10.97
CA LEU A 224 -16.96 -4.27 9.78
C LEU A 224 -16.17 -3.33 8.88
N VAL A 225 -14.98 -3.75 8.48
CA VAL A 225 -14.10 -3.06 7.55
C VAL A 225 -14.17 -3.78 6.20
N ALA A 226 -14.69 -3.09 5.20
CA ALA A 226 -14.73 -3.57 3.82
C ALA A 226 -13.38 -3.33 3.14
N MET A 227 -12.84 -4.34 2.45
CA MET A 227 -11.58 -4.26 1.73
C MET A 227 -11.74 -4.70 0.28
N PHE A 228 -11.07 -4.01 -0.63
CA PHE A 228 -11.01 -4.40 -2.03
C PHE A 228 -9.55 -4.43 -2.49
N PHE A 229 -9.07 -5.59 -2.88
CA PHE A 229 -7.70 -5.79 -3.36
C PHE A 229 -7.67 -6.05 -4.85
N THR A 230 -6.67 -5.50 -5.55
CA THR A 230 -6.40 -5.82 -6.95
C THR A 230 -4.92 -5.98 -7.21
N THR A 231 -4.53 -6.84 -8.13
CA THR A 231 -3.14 -6.95 -8.60
C THR A 231 -2.72 -5.79 -9.49
N GLY A 232 -3.68 -5.03 -10.01
CA GLY A 232 -3.48 -3.84 -10.86
C GLY A 232 -3.73 -2.54 -10.11
N ARG A 233 -4.56 -1.69 -10.70
CA ARG A 233 -4.86 -0.33 -10.22
C ARG A 233 -6.36 -0.05 -10.25
N PHE A 234 -6.76 1.02 -9.61
CA PHE A 234 -8.12 1.55 -9.65
C PHE A 234 -8.23 2.75 -10.58
N THR A 235 -9.41 3.00 -11.12
CA THR A 235 -9.75 4.30 -11.72
C THR A 235 -9.98 5.34 -10.63
N SER A 236 -9.84 6.64 -10.94
CA SER A 236 -10.14 7.71 -9.98
C SER A 236 -11.57 7.63 -9.46
N GLY A 237 -12.55 7.33 -10.34
CA GLY A 237 -13.94 7.16 -9.94
C GLY A 237 -14.17 5.98 -8.99
N ALA A 238 -13.37 4.89 -9.09
CA ALA A 238 -13.43 3.77 -8.15
C ALA A 238 -12.85 4.16 -6.78
N LEU A 239 -11.72 4.89 -6.75
CA LEU A 239 -11.12 5.38 -5.51
C LEU A 239 -12.04 6.39 -4.78
N ASP A 240 -12.66 7.32 -5.53
CA ASP A 240 -13.63 8.26 -4.98
C ASP A 240 -14.84 7.55 -4.36
N LEU A 241 -15.35 6.51 -5.03
CA LEU A 241 -16.46 5.74 -4.51
C LEU A 241 -16.05 4.90 -3.30
N ALA A 242 -14.89 4.26 -3.33
CA ALA A 242 -14.35 3.52 -2.21
C ALA A 242 -14.22 4.41 -0.96
N ALA A 243 -13.62 5.60 -1.10
CA ALA A 243 -13.50 6.57 -0.03
C ALA A 243 -14.87 6.99 0.54
N LYS A 244 -15.85 7.30 -0.33
CA LYS A 244 -17.21 7.71 0.08
C LYS A 244 -18.01 6.58 0.75
N SER A 245 -17.74 5.33 0.41
CA SER A 245 -18.40 4.16 1.00
C SER A 245 -17.63 3.54 2.17
N GLY A 246 -16.45 4.05 2.51
CA GLY A 246 -15.61 3.52 3.58
C GLY A 246 -14.93 2.19 3.24
N VAL A 247 -14.80 1.86 1.94
CA VAL A 247 -14.09 0.68 1.47
C VAL A 247 -12.59 0.98 1.39
N ILE A 248 -11.77 0.12 2.00
CA ILE A 248 -10.31 0.21 1.87
C ILE A 248 -9.89 -0.48 0.57
N ALA A 249 -9.64 0.31 -0.47
CA ALA A 249 -9.15 -0.16 -1.75
C ALA A 249 -7.61 -0.16 -1.76
N LYS A 250 -6.99 -1.30 -2.14
CA LYS A 250 -5.54 -1.45 -2.23
C LYS A 250 -5.12 -2.04 -3.57
N SER A 251 -4.29 -1.29 -4.28
CA SER A 251 -3.65 -1.68 -5.54
C SER A 251 -2.54 -2.70 -5.29
N GLY A 252 -2.09 -3.39 -6.36
CA GLY A 252 -0.96 -4.31 -6.27
C GLY A 252 0.32 -3.65 -5.76
N GLU A 253 0.56 -2.39 -6.12
CA GLU A 253 1.71 -1.62 -5.63
C GLU A 253 1.62 -1.34 -4.14
N GLU A 254 0.47 -0.88 -3.62
CA GLU A 254 0.25 -0.67 -2.18
C GLU A 254 0.38 -1.95 -1.38
N LEU A 255 -0.11 -3.08 -1.92
CA LEU A 255 0.04 -4.39 -1.30
C LEU A 255 1.51 -4.84 -1.28
N ALA A 256 2.27 -4.60 -2.35
CA ALA A 256 3.70 -4.89 -2.39
C ALA A 256 4.48 -4.05 -1.37
N VAL A 257 4.17 -2.75 -1.23
CA VAL A 257 4.78 -1.89 -0.20
C VAL A 257 4.48 -2.43 1.20
N PHE A 258 3.21 -2.75 1.49
CA PHE A 258 2.81 -3.31 2.77
C PHE A 258 3.57 -4.59 3.12
N LEU A 259 3.70 -5.53 2.17
CA LEU A 259 4.43 -6.77 2.39
C LEU A 259 5.95 -6.57 2.50
N ALA A 260 6.51 -5.61 1.75
CA ALA A 260 7.92 -5.23 1.91
C ALA A 260 8.20 -4.70 3.32
N ASP A 261 7.32 -3.84 3.87
CA ASP A 261 7.43 -3.31 5.23
C ASP A 261 7.34 -4.43 6.30
N LYS A 262 6.62 -5.51 6.00
CA LYS A 262 6.55 -6.73 6.81
C LYS A 262 7.67 -7.73 6.52
N SER A 263 8.58 -7.39 5.60
CA SER A 263 9.68 -8.26 5.15
C SER A 263 9.21 -9.63 4.63
N VAL A 264 7.99 -9.71 4.09
CA VAL A 264 7.44 -10.96 3.53
C VAL A 264 8.22 -11.36 2.28
N GLY A 265 8.68 -12.61 2.24
CA GLY A 265 9.51 -13.12 1.16
C GLY A 265 10.94 -12.54 1.11
N MET A 266 11.37 -11.82 2.16
CA MET A 266 12.71 -11.22 2.20
C MET A 266 13.70 -12.09 2.96
N TYR A 267 14.99 -11.94 2.62
CA TYR A 267 16.11 -12.47 3.39
C TYR A 267 17.29 -11.51 3.33
N ASP A 268 18.14 -11.59 4.35
CA ASP A 268 19.38 -10.84 4.39
C ASP A 268 20.50 -11.66 3.74
N ASP A 269 21.14 -11.10 2.72
CA ASP A 269 22.34 -11.63 2.08
C ASP A 269 23.52 -10.70 2.37
N LYS A 270 24.21 -10.95 3.48
CA LYS A 270 25.40 -10.19 3.91
C LYS A 270 25.14 -8.68 4.03
N GLY A 271 24.02 -8.30 4.63
CA GLY A 271 23.63 -6.91 4.83
C GLY A 271 22.80 -6.30 3.68
N THR A 272 22.54 -7.08 2.62
CA THR A 272 21.65 -6.68 1.53
C THR A 272 20.36 -7.48 1.60
N VAL A 273 19.24 -6.80 1.75
CA VAL A 273 17.92 -7.44 1.74
C VAL A 273 17.51 -7.76 0.30
N LYS A 274 17.18 -9.03 0.05
CA LYS A 274 16.75 -9.52 -1.25
C LYS A 274 15.41 -10.22 -1.15
N PHE A 275 14.62 -10.15 -2.22
CA PHE A 275 13.39 -10.91 -2.36
C PHE A 275 13.70 -12.35 -2.81
N ASP A 276 12.99 -13.33 -2.22
CA ASP A 276 13.01 -14.73 -2.55
C ASP A 276 11.59 -15.24 -2.82
N LYS A 277 11.37 -15.68 -4.06
CA LYS A 277 10.08 -16.19 -4.52
C LYS A 277 9.61 -17.41 -3.71
N THR A 278 10.53 -18.32 -3.34
CA THR A 278 10.18 -19.52 -2.59
C THR A 278 9.65 -19.14 -1.20
N ARG A 279 10.33 -18.24 -0.51
CA ARG A 279 9.88 -17.72 0.80
C ARG A 279 8.51 -17.04 0.72
N PHE A 280 8.26 -16.28 -0.35
CA PHE A 280 6.95 -15.68 -0.58
C PHE A 280 5.87 -16.75 -0.79
N ARG A 281 6.16 -17.80 -1.59
CA ARG A 281 5.22 -18.90 -1.83
C ARG A 281 4.99 -19.75 -0.56
N ASP A 282 6.02 -19.95 0.24
CA ASP A 282 5.91 -20.61 1.55
C ASP A 282 5.03 -19.80 2.50
N TRP A 283 5.22 -18.47 2.55
CA TRP A 283 4.34 -17.57 3.31
C TRP A 283 2.90 -17.63 2.83
N LEU A 284 2.67 -17.63 1.53
CA LEU A 284 1.32 -17.72 0.96
C LEU A 284 0.65 -19.04 1.33
N SER A 285 1.35 -20.16 1.30
CA SER A 285 0.83 -21.51 1.58
C SER A 285 0.82 -21.88 3.07
N SER A 286 1.50 -21.12 3.95
CA SER A 286 1.54 -21.40 5.40
C SER A 286 0.14 -21.38 6.01
N GLN A 287 -0.19 -22.35 6.89
CA GLN A 287 -1.48 -22.42 7.59
C GLN A 287 -1.60 -21.40 8.73
#